data_bb70e72793774c146825465ddae7efc5
#
_entry.id   bb70e72793774c146825465ddae7efc5
#
_cell.length_a   1.000
_cell.length_b   1.000
_cell.length_c   1.000
_cell.angle_alpha   90.00
_cell.angle_beta   90.00
_cell.angle_gamma   90.00
#
_symmetry.space_group_name_H-M   'P 1'
#
loop_
_entity.id
_entity.type
_entity.pdbx_description
1 polymer ?
#
loop_
_entity_poly.entity_id
_entity_poly.type
_entity_poly.pdbx_seq_one_letter_code
_entity_poly.pdbx_strand_id
1 'polypeptide(L)'
;REDEVVVNDVGLPPWAKKPEDFVRINRMALESEFVSCQLHQWIDLIFGYKQRGPEAVRALNVFHYLTYEGSVNLDSITDPVLREAMEAQIQNFGQTPSQLLIEPHPPRSSAMHLCFLPQSPLMFKDQMQQDVIMVLKFPSNSPVTHVAANTLPHLTIPAVVTVTCSRLFAVNRWHNTVGLRGAPGYSLDQAHHLPIEMDPLIANNSGVNKRQITDLVDQSIQINAHCFVVTADNRYILICGFWDKSFRVYSTETGKLTQIVFGHWDVVTCLARSESYIGGDCYIVSGSRDATLLLWYWSGRHHIIGDNPNSSDYPAPRAVLTGHDHEVVCVSVCAELGLVISGA
;
A
#
# COMPACT_ATOMS: atom_id res chain seq x y z
N ARG A 1 12.53 36.85 -2.30
CA ARG A 1 14.00 36.88 -2.35
C ARG A 1 14.48 38.10 -1.59
N GLU A 2 15.69 38.05 -1.12
CA GLU A 2 16.34 39.20 -0.43
C GLU A 2 16.47 40.45 -1.30
N ASP A 3 16.39 40.29 -2.63
CA ASP A 3 16.46 41.34 -3.65
C ASP A 3 15.08 41.95 -4.00
N GLU A 4 14.04 41.69 -3.18
CA GLU A 4 12.66 42.12 -3.40
C GLU A 4 12.01 41.64 -4.72
N VAL A 5 12.67 40.72 -5.46
CA VAL A 5 12.12 40.16 -6.69
C VAL A 5 10.95 39.25 -6.36
N VAL A 6 9.77 39.57 -6.86
CA VAL A 6 8.59 38.71 -6.75
C VAL A 6 8.80 37.45 -7.59
N VAL A 7 8.65 36.30 -6.95
CA VAL A 7 8.67 35.00 -7.64
C VAL A 7 7.27 34.75 -8.19
N ASN A 8 7.15 34.84 -9.50
CA ASN A 8 5.90 34.55 -10.22
C ASN A 8 5.78 33.06 -10.57
N ASP A 9 4.70 32.74 -11.28
CA ASP A 9 4.44 31.40 -11.78
C ASP A 9 5.60 30.89 -12.66
N VAL A 10 5.80 29.59 -12.64
CA VAL A 10 6.84 28.93 -13.45
C VAL A 10 6.44 28.95 -14.91
N GLY A 11 7.34 29.48 -15.78
CA GLY A 11 7.16 29.42 -17.23
C GLY A 11 7.20 27.97 -17.70
N LEU A 12 6.17 27.56 -18.46
CA LEU A 12 6.14 26.21 -19.03
C LEU A 12 7.13 26.09 -20.20
N PRO A 13 7.76 24.92 -20.37
CA PRO A 13 8.60 24.65 -21.54
C PRO A 13 7.76 24.59 -22.82
N PRO A 14 8.39 24.77 -24.01
CA PRO A 14 7.67 24.82 -25.27
C PRO A 14 6.81 23.61 -25.62
N TRP A 15 7.16 22.46 -25.04
CA TRP A 15 6.44 21.18 -25.25
C TRP A 15 5.21 21.00 -24.32
N ALA A 16 5.01 21.87 -23.32
CA ALA A 16 3.86 21.84 -22.42
C ALA A 16 3.01 23.10 -22.64
N LYS A 17 1.79 22.95 -23.15
CA LYS A 17 0.86 24.07 -23.36
C LYS A 17 0.08 24.43 -22.10
N LYS A 18 -0.08 23.47 -21.19
CA LYS A 18 -0.82 23.59 -19.92
C LYS A 18 -0.03 22.92 -18.80
N PRO A 19 -0.25 23.31 -17.53
CA PRO A 19 0.40 22.65 -16.39
C PRO A 19 0.16 21.13 -16.36
N GLU A 20 -1.04 20.69 -16.74
CA GLU A 20 -1.40 19.27 -16.79
C GLU A 20 -0.56 18.51 -17.84
N ASP A 21 -0.23 19.13 -18.96
CA ASP A 21 0.66 18.53 -19.96
C ASP A 21 2.07 18.36 -19.42
N PHE A 22 2.56 19.35 -18.68
CA PHE A 22 3.88 19.29 -18.03
C PHE A 22 3.95 18.10 -17.07
N VAL A 23 2.98 17.98 -16.17
CA VAL A 23 2.92 16.88 -15.20
C VAL A 23 2.79 15.54 -15.91
N ARG A 24 1.88 15.42 -16.87
CA ARG A 24 1.62 14.18 -17.61
C ARG A 24 2.85 13.70 -18.37
N ILE A 25 3.52 14.59 -19.11
CA ILE A 25 4.68 14.23 -19.94
C ILE A 25 5.87 13.84 -19.05
N ASN A 26 6.14 14.59 -17.98
CA ASN A 26 7.21 14.24 -17.04
C ASN A 26 6.92 12.90 -16.36
N ARG A 27 5.67 12.66 -15.95
CA ARG A 27 5.28 11.39 -15.36
C ARG A 27 5.47 10.23 -16.32
N MET A 28 5.03 10.36 -17.56
CA MET A 28 5.25 9.34 -18.60
C MET A 28 6.74 9.06 -18.83
N ALA A 29 7.58 10.10 -18.83
CA ALA A 29 9.02 9.94 -18.98
C ALA A 29 9.64 9.22 -17.78
N LEU A 30 9.31 9.62 -16.56
CA LEU A 30 9.82 9.02 -15.31
C LEU A 30 9.33 7.58 -15.10
N GLU A 31 8.11 7.27 -15.53
CA GLU A 31 7.52 5.92 -15.45
C GLU A 31 7.87 5.05 -16.67
N SER A 32 8.66 5.56 -17.61
CA SER A 32 9.06 4.83 -18.82
C SER A 32 9.93 3.62 -18.47
N GLU A 33 9.87 2.61 -19.34
CA GLU A 33 10.71 1.41 -19.21
C GLU A 33 12.20 1.74 -19.19
N PHE A 34 12.61 2.75 -19.98
CA PHE A 34 13.99 3.21 -20.02
C PHE A 34 14.47 3.71 -18.64
N VAL A 35 13.72 4.60 -17.99
CA VAL A 35 14.06 5.12 -16.66
C VAL A 35 13.94 4.02 -15.61
N SER A 36 12.88 3.23 -15.68
CA SER A 36 12.66 2.13 -14.72
C SER A 36 13.81 1.12 -14.70
N CYS A 37 14.37 0.78 -15.85
CA CYS A 37 15.50 -0.15 -15.94
C CYS A 37 16.83 0.47 -15.47
N GLN A 38 16.93 1.78 -15.34
CA GLN A 38 18.15 2.49 -14.91
C GLN A 38 18.04 3.13 -13.52
N LEU A 39 16.87 3.06 -12.89
CA LEU A 39 16.62 3.71 -11.61
C LEU A 39 17.58 3.25 -10.49
N HIS A 40 18.01 2.00 -10.51
CA HIS A 40 19.01 1.48 -9.58
C HIS A 40 20.33 2.25 -9.62
N GLN A 41 20.72 2.77 -10.79
CA GLN A 41 21.94 3.58 -10.93
C GLN A 41 21.76 4.96 -10.26
N TRP A 42 20.57 5.54 -10.29
CA TRP A 42 20.27 6.78 -9.57
C TRP A 42 20.28 6.56 -8.06
N ILE A 43 19.70 5.45 -7.61
CA ILE A 43 19.73 5.06 -6.20
C ILE A 43 21.16 4.89 -5.71
N ASP A 44 22.02 4.25 -6.50
CA ASP A 44 23.44 4.07 -6.17
C ASP A 44 24.19 5.39 -6.00
N LEU A 45 23.83 6.42 -6.77
CA LEU A 45 24.44 7.74 -6.69
C LEU A 45 23.90 8.58 -5.53
N ILE A 46 22.62 8.51 -5.25
CA ILE A 46 21.95 9.40 -4.27
C ILE A 46 22.00 8.82 -2.86
N PHE A 47 21.69 7.54 -2.69
CA PHE A 47 21.58 6.86 -1.40
C PHE A 47 22.48 5.63 -1.27
N GLY A 48 23.13 5.23 -2.35
CA GLY A 48 23.82 3.96 -2.46
C GLY A 48 25.33 4.03 -2.34
N TYR A 49 25.98 2.96 -2.76
CA TYR A 49 27.42 2.74 -2.57
C TYR A 49 28.31 3.75 -3.31
N LYS A 50 27.78 4.44 -4.35
CA LYS A 50 28.48 5.49 -5.10
C LYS A 50 28.34 6.89 -4.49
N GLN A 51 27.77 7.00 -3.31
CA GLN A 51 27.57 8.28 -2.64
C GLN A 51 28.80 8.72 -1.84
N ARG A 52 29.63 7.79 -1.35
CA ARG A 52 30.83 8.07 -0.55
C ARG A 52 32.00 7.17 -0.96
N GLY A 53 33.19 7.58 -0.51
CA GLY A 53 34.41 6.80 -0.66
C GLY A 53 34.94 6.69 -2.09
N PRO A 54 35.78 5.68 -2.38
CA PRO A 54 36.41 5.51 -3.69
C PRO A 54 35.44 5.36 -4.84
N GLU A 55 34.30 4.76 -4.59
CA GLU A 55 33.26 4.57 -5.62
C GLU A 55 32.56 5.87 -6.02
N ALA A 56 32.40 6.81 -5.09
CA ALA A 56 31.93 8.16 -5.41
C ALA A 56 32.92 8.89 -6.32
N VAL A 57 34.21 8.77 -6.04
CA VAL A 57 35.28 9.37 -6.86
C VAL A 57 35.26 8.76 -8.27
N ARG A 58 35.18 7.43 -8.40
CA ARG A 58 35.08 6.74 -9.69
C ARG A 58 33.85 7.15 -10.49
N ALA A 59 32.74 7.38 -9.80
CA ALA A 59 31.48 7.81 -10.40
C ALA A 59 31.41 9.32 -10.67
N LEU A 60 32.45 10.09 -10.32
CA LEU A 60 32.46 11.56 -10.39
C LEU A 60 31.32 12.20 -9.58
N ASN A 61 30.91 11.56 -8.50
CA ASN A 61 29.80 11.96 -7.65
C ASN A 61 30.33 12.52 -6.30
N VAL A 62 31.17 13.53 -6.39
CA VAL A 62 31.79 14.20 -5.24
C VAL A 62 31.33 15.65 -5.20
N PHE A 63 30.79 16.05 -4.06
CA PHE A 63 30.29 17.40 -3.80
C PHE A 63 31.24 18.18 -2.90
N HIS A 64 30.92 19.45 -2.70
CA HIS A 64 31.66 20.28 -1.76
C HIS A 64 31.59 19.67 -0.34
N TYR A 65 32.73 19.70 0.38
CA TYR A 65 32.84 18.98 1.66
C TYR A 65 31.78 19.42 2.70
N LEU A 66 31.35 20.68 2.69
CA LEU A 66 30.33 21.19 3.61
C LEU A 66 28.93 20.60 3.38
N THR A 67 28.68 19.94 2.25
CA THR A 67 27.41 19.26 1.99
C THR A 67 27.29 17.91 2.65
N TYR A 68 28.42 17.37 3.16
CA TYR A 68 28.42 16.08 3.86
C TYR A 68 28.25 16.27 5.35
N GLU A 69 27.30 15.55 5.94
CA GLU A 69 27.04 15.55 7.37
C GLU A 69 28.29 15.16 8.16
N GLY A 70 28.60 15.92 9.21
CA GLY A 70 29.72 15.66 10.08
C GLY A 70 31.10 16.01 9.51
N SER A 71 31.17 16.65 8.33
CA SER A 71 32.45 17.06 7.71
C SER A 71 33.13 18.20 8.47
N VAL A 72 32.38 19.01 9.17
CA VAL A 72 32.85 20.13 9.99
C VAL A 72 32.17 20.12 11.34
N ASN A 73 32.97 20.26 12.40
CA ASN A 73 32.43 20.48 13.73
C ASN A 73 32.37 22.00 14.00
N LEU A 74 31.18 22.58 13.87
CA LEU A 74 30.95 24.01 14.08
C LEU A 74 31.28 24.48 15.51
N ASP A 75 31.15 23.59 16.51
CA ASP A 75 31.46 23.89 17.89
C ASP A 75 32.96 24.05 18.17
N SER A 76 33.79 23.50 17.29
CA SER A 76 35.26 23.63 17.37
C SER A 76 35.79 24.95 16.80
N ILE A 77 34.95 25.73 16.12
CA ILE A 77 35.34 26.99 15.49
C ILE A 77 35.21 28.11 16.52
N THR A 78 36.33 28.64 16.92
CA THR A 78 36.41 29.71 17.95
C THR A 78 36.15 31.11 17.40
N ASP A 79 36.36 31.33 16.10
CA ASP A 79 36.06 32.58 15.42
C ASP A 79 34.58 32.67 15.07
N PRO A 80 33.81 33.62 15.66
CA PRO A 80 32.38 33.73 15.42
C PRO A 80 32.05 34.11 13.96
N VAL A 81 32.88 34.92 13.31
CA VAL A 81 32.65 35.34 11.92
C VAL A 81 32.84 34.17 10.97
N LEU A 82 33.87 33.35 11.19
CA LEU A 82 34.10 32.15 10.39
C LEU A 82 33.00 31.11 10.60
N ARG A 83 32.53 30.96 11.84
CA ARG A 83 31.43 30.06 12.18
C ARG A 83 30.14 30.45 11.44
N GLU A 84 29.76 31.74 11.54
CA GLU A 84 28.56 32.27 10.87
C GLU A 84 28.65 32.11 9.33
N ALA A 85 29.82 32.40 8.75
CA ALA A 85 30.06 32.20 7.32
C ALA A 85 29.91 30.73 6.90
N MET A 86 30.43 29.79 7.71
CA MET A 86 30.27 28.35 7.42
C MET A 86 28.84 27.86 7.59
N GLU A 87 28.13 28.32 8.61
CA GLU A 87 26.71 28.01 8.80
C GLU A 87 25.88 28.51 7.59
N ALA A 88 26.13 29.74 7.13
CA ALA A 88 25.46 30.28 5.95
C ALA A 88 25.79 29.48 4.67
N GLN A 89 27.02 29.04 4.51
CA GLN A 89 27.41 28.18 3.37
C GLN A 89 26.72 26.82 3.42
N ILE A 90 26.64 26.17 4.59
CA ILE A 90 25.93 24.89 4.75
C ILE A 90 24.45 25.04 4.40
N GLN A 91 23.81 26.11 4.86
CA GLN A 91 22.41 26.39 4.54
C GLN A 91 22.18 26.65 3.05
N ASN A 92 23.09 27.39 2.40
CA ASN A 92 22.99 27.73 0.98
C ASN A 92 23.27 26.53 0.05
N PHE A 93 24.25 25.68 0.40
CA PHE A 93 24.59 24.51 -0.41
C PHE A 93 23.62 23.35 -0.22
N GLY A 94 22.98 23.29 0.93
CA GLY A 94 22.17 22.14 1.34
C GLY A 94 23.04 20.94 1.75
N GLN A 95 22.41 19.82 1.98
CA GLN A 95 23.05 18.61 2.48
C GLN A 95 22.91 17.44 1.52
N THR A 96 24.00 16.73 1.28
CA THR A 96 23.98 15.45 0.57
C THR A 96 23.16 14.45 1.40
N PRO A 97 22.27 13.66 0.79
CA PRO A 97 21.54 12.61 1.49
C PRO A 97 22.48 11.63 2.22
N SER A 98 22.04 11.10 3.34
CA SER A 98 22.80 10.07 4.05
C SER A 98 22.89 8.80 3.21
N GLN A 99 24.06 8.15 3.22
CA GLN A 99 24.23 6.86 2.55
C GLN A 99 23.41 5.79 3.27
N LEU A 100 22.50 5.15 2.57
CA LEU A 100 21.62 4.09 3.11
C LEU A 100 22.08 2.70 2.70
N LEU A 101 22.70 2.56 1.53
CA LEU A 101 23.12 1.27 0.95
C LEU A 101 24.61 1.27 0.69
N ILE A 102 25.28 0.21 1.06
CA ILE A 102 26.74 0.03 0.90
C ILE A 102 27.10 -0.94 -0.25
N GLU A 103 26.11 -1.64 -0.77
CA GLU A 103 26.22 -2.54 -1.92
C GLU A 103 25.44 -2.01 -3.13
N PRO A 104 25.83 -2.41 -4.36
CA PRO A 104 25.08 -2.02 -5.55
C PRO A 104 23.61 -2.41 -5.47
N HIS A 105 22.73 -1.46 -5.78
CA HIS A 105 21.31 -1.76 -5.86
C HIS A 105 21.05 -2.65 -7.08
N PRO A 106 20.28 -3.73 -6.93
CA PRO A 106 20.00 -4.63 -8.03
C PRO A 106 19.17 -3.93 -9.12
N PRO A 107 19.49 -4.19 -10.40
CA PRO A 107 18.72 -3.64 -11.51
C PRO A 107 17.33 -4.28 -11.59
N ARG A 108 16.33 -3.49 -11.99
CA ARG A 108 15.04 -4.03 -12.41
C ARG A 108 15.20 -4.73 -13.76
N SER A 109 14.63 -5.92 -13.86
CA SER A 109 14.51 -6.59 -15.17
C SER A 109 13.53 -5.83 -16.07
N SER A 110 13.86 -5.70 -17.36
CA SER A 110 12.95 -5.13 -18.33
C SER A 110 11.62 -5.90 -18.37
N ALA A 111 10.50 -5.20 -18.54
CA ALA A 111 9.19 -5.83 -18.70
C ALA A 111 9.17 -6.82 -19.89
N MET A 112 9.96 -6.56 -20.92
CA MET A 112 10.16 -7.49 -22.04
C MET A 112 10.87 -8.78 -21.58
N HIS A 113 11.87 -8.70 -20.72
CA HIS A 113 12.51 -9.87 -20.13
C HIS A 113 11.59 -10.64 -19.18
N LEU A 114 10.73 -9.92 -18.44
CA LEU A 114 9.74 -10.54 -17.55
C LEU A 114 8.68 -11.34 -18.32
N CYS A 115 8.41 -11.00 -19.58
CA CYS A 115 7.52 -11.78 -20.45
C CYS A 115 8.15 -13.11 -20.92
N PHE A 116 9.48 -13.20 -20.95
CA PHE A 116 10.20 -14.35 -21.51
C PHE A 116 10.98 -15.18 -20.48
N LEU A 117 11.31 -14.61 -19.33
CA LEU A 117 12.06 -15.28 -18.27
C LEU A 117 11.36 -15.05 -16.93
N PRO A 118 10.79 -16.11 -16.34
CA PRO A 118 10.21 -16.00 -15.00
C PRO A 118 11.32 -15.76 -13.97
N GLN A 119 11.39 -14.54 -13.45
CA GLN A 119 12.29 -14.17 -12.34
C GLN A 119 11.46 -13.72 -11.14
N SER A 120 11.89 -14.15 -9.95
CA SER A 120 11.26 -13.71 -8.70
C SER A 120 11.44 -12.22 -8.49
N PRO A 121 10.36 -11.43 -8.25
CA PRO A 121 10.48 -10.07 -7.79
C PRO A 121 11.01 -9.98 -6.35
N LEU A 122 10.98 -11.07 -5.62
CA LEU A 122 11.49 -11.19 -4.25
C LEU A 122 12.87 -11.81 -4.30
N MET A 123 13.87 -11.11 -4.58
CA MET A 123 15.31 -11.41 -4.64
C MET A 123 15.84 -12.44 -3.63
N PHE A 124 15.20 -13.58 -3.49
CA PHE A 124 15.75 -14.72 -2.77
C PHE A 124 16.80 -15.41 -3.65
N LYS A 125 17.99 -15.58 -3.09
CA LYS A 125 19.18 -16.16 -3.76
C LYS A 125 19.04 -17.63 -4.22
N ASP A 126 17.90 -18.27 -4.01
CA ASP A 126 17.66 -19.62 -4.48
C ASP A 126 17.22 -19.63 -5.93
N GLN A 127 18.22 -19.66 -6.81
CA GLN A 127 18.11 -19.58 -8.26
C GLN A 127 17.38 -20.78 -8.92
N MET A 128 16.78 -21.66 -8.14
CA MET A 128 16.16 -22.89 -8.67
C MET A 128 14.63 -22.82 -8.84
N GLN A 129 13.98 -21.76 -8.39
CA GLN A 129 12.53 -21.60 -8.54
C GLN A 129 12.24 -20.50 -9.55
N GLN A 130 11.65 -20.88 -10.66
CA GLN A 130 11.12 -19.94 -11.66
C GLN A 130 9.80 -19.36 -11.13
N ASP A 131 9.79 -18.10 -10.68
CA ASP A 131 8.56 -17.43 -10.31
C ASP A 131 7.80 -16.96 -11.55
N VAL A 132 6.51 -17.22 -11.57
CA VAL A 132 5.63 -16.78 -12.63
C VAL A 132 5.03 -15.43 -12.24
N ILE A 133 5.32 -14.40 -13.03
CA ILE A 133 4.66 -13.10 -12.88
C ILE A 133 3.36 -13.13 -13.69
N MET A 134 2.26 -12.92 -12.99
CA MET A 134 0.95 -12.79 -13.60
C MET A 134 0.44 -11.37 -13.56
N VAL A 135 -0.16 -10.96 -14.66
CA VAL A 135 -0.93 -9.71 -14.71
C VAL A 135 -2.40 -10.05 -14.70
N LEU A 136 -3.11 -9.71 -13.63
CA LEU A 136 -4.56 -9.80 -13.58
C LEU A 136 -5.15 -8.57 -14.26
N LYS A 137 -5.80 -8.79 -15.38
CA LYS A 137 -6.54 -7.74 -16.11
C LYS A 137 -8.02 -7.86 -15.81
N PHE A 138 -8.57 -6.85 -15.17
CA PHE A 138 -10.01 -6.77 -14.94
C PHE A 138 -10.70 -6.14 -16.16
N PRO A 139 -11.86 -6.63 -16.58
CA PRO A 139 -12.61 -6.08 -17.72
C PRO A 139 -13.20 -4.68 -17.46
N SER A 140 -13.16 -4.20 -16.23
CA SER A 140 -13.54 -2.82 -15.89
C SER A 140 -12.34 -1.89 -15.96
N ASN A 141 -12.53 -0.68 -16.51
CA ASN A 141 -11.53 0.39 -16.50
C ASN A 141 -11.38 1.06 -15.12
N SER A 142 -11.94 0.45 -14.08
CA SER A 142 -11.92 0.99 -12.72
C SER A 142 -10.64 0.60 -12.01
N PRO A 143 -9.85 1.56 -11.50
CA PRO A 143 -8.60 1.26 -10.78
C PRO A 143 -8.84 0.41 -9.54
N VAL A 144 -7.89 -0.47 -9.23
CA VAL A 144 -7.87 -1.22 -7.97
C VAL A 144 -7.38 -0.30 -6.86
N THR A 145 -8.18 -0.16 -5.80
CA THR A 145 -7.89 0.69 -4.64
C THR A 145 -7.43 -0.11 -3.42
N HIS A 146 -7.76 -1.39 -3.37
CA HIS A 146 -7.40 -2.27 -2.25
C HIS A 146 -7.06 -3.66 -2.74
N VAL A 147 -5.99 -4.22 -2.18
CA VAL A 147 -5.56 -5.61 -2.38
C VAL A 147 -5.27 -6.23 -1.02
N ALA A 148 -5.89 -7.37 -0.74
CA ALA A 148 -5.59 -8.17 0.44
C ALA A 148 -5.28 -9.60 0.03
N ALA A 149 -4.13 -10.11 0.45
CA ALA A 149 -3.75 -11.50 0.25
C ALA A 149 -3.90 -12.28 1.55
N ASN A 150 -4.48 -13.45 1.46
CA ASN A 150 -4.53 -14.40 2.56
C ASN A 150 -3.82 -15.69 2.16
N THR A 151 -2.65 -15.89 2.73
CA THR A 151 -1.76 -17.02 2.47
C THR A 151 -1.55 -17.89 3.70
N LEU A 152 -2.47 -17.84 4.68
CA LEU A 152 -2.35 -18.63 5.91
C LEU A 152 -2.30 -20.13 5.59
N PRO A 153 -1.33 -20.88 6.16
CA PRO A 153 -1.07 -22.28 5.79
C PRO A 153 -2.23 -23.24 6.04
N HIS A 154 -3.14 -22.89 6.95
CA HIS A 154 -4.28 -23.75 7.33
C HIS A 154 -5.56 -23.43 6.54
N LEU A 155 -5.52 -22.47 5.63
CA LEU A 155 -6.66 -22.21 4.75
C LEU A 155 -6.67 -23.20 3.60
N THR A 156 -7.83 -23.73 3.33
CA THR A 156 -8.03 -24.71 2.25
C THR A 156 -7.82 -24.14 0.86
N ILE A 157 -8.06 -22.83 0.69
CA ILE A 157 -7.88 -22.13 -0.58
C ILE A 157 -7.41 -20.71 -0.31
N PRO A 158 -6.10 -20.42 -0.43
CA PRO A 158 -5.61 -19.06 -0.36
C PRO A 158 -6.18 -18.21 -1.49
N ALA A 159 -6.42 -16.94 -1.21
CA ALA A 159 -7.02 -16.03 -2.18
C ALA A 159 -6.43 -14.62 -2.10
N VAL A 160 -6.55 -13.90 -3.20
CA VAL A 160 -6.28 -12.46 -3.28
C VAL A 160 -7.60 -11.74 -3.52
N VAL A 161 -8.01 -10.93 -2.56
CA VAL A 161 -9.20 -10.09 -2.67
C VAL A 161 -8.80 -8.73 -3.20
N THR A 162 -9.45 -8.28 -4.25
CA THR A 162 -9.25 -6.95 -4.84
C THR A 162 -10.52 -6.14 -4.78
N VAL A 163 -10.39 -4.84 -4.54
CA VAL A 163 -11.52 -3.88 -4.57
C VAL A 163 -11.14 -2.73 -5.49
N THR A 164 -12.06 -2.33 -6.35
CA THR A 164 -11.89 -1.20 -7.27
C THR A 164 -12.47 0.09 -6.70
N CYS A 165 -12.12 1.23 -7.28
CA CYS A 165 -12.70 2.52 -6.90
C CYS A 165 -14.21 2.60 -7.17
N SER A 166 -14.76 1.78 -8.05
CA SER A 166 -16.19 1.60 -8.26
C SER A 166 -16.84 0.65 -7.25
N ARG A 167 -16.11 0.22 -6.23
CA ARG A 167 -16.56 -0.69 -5.16
C ARG A 167 -16.97 -2.07 -5.67
N LEU A 168 -16.39 -2.49 -6.78
CA LEU A 168 -16.47 -3.86 -7.26
C LEU A 168 -15.38 -4.67 -6.57
N PHE A 169 -15.72 -5.81 -5.98
CA PHE A 169 -14.73 -6.67 -5.35
C PHE A 169 -14.68 -8.07 -5.96
N ALA A 170 -13.49 -8.65 -5.95
CA ALA A 170 -13.20 -9.97 -6.51
C ALA A 170 -12.42 -10.82 -5.53
N VAL A 171 -12.69 -12.11 -5.53
CA VAL A 171 -11.95 -13.12 -4.79
C VAL A 171 -11.22 -14.01 -5.81
N ASN A 172 -9.93 -13.73 -6.01
CA ASN A 172 -9.09 -14.47 -6.97
C ASN A 172 -8.40 -15.59 -6.22
N ARG A 173 -8.67 -16.84 -6.63
CA ARG A 173 -8.17 -18.04 -5.93
C ARG A 173 -6.73 -18.33 -6.31
N TRP A 174 -5.92 -18.64 -5.31
CA TRP A 174 -4.54 -19.04 -5.51
C TRP A 174 -4.42 -20.55 -5.52
N HIS A 175 -3.92 -21.11 -6.63
CA HIS A 175 -3.62 -22.54 -6.73
C HIS A 175 -2.13 -22.74 -6.49
N ASN A 176 -1.77 -23.36 -5.38
CA ASN A 176 -0.37 -23.69 -5.07
C ASN A 176 0.09 -24.92 -5.89
N THR A 177 0.19 -24.75 -7.20
CA THR A 177 0.69 -25.81 -8.11
C THR A 177 2.21 -25.87 -8.15
N VAL A 178 2.90 -24.94 -7.52
CA VAL A 178 4.38 -24.84 -7.55
C VAL A 178 5.03 -26.06 -6.86
N GLY A 179 4.39 -26.60 -5.83
CA GLY A 179 4.88 -27.82 -5.14
C GLY A 179 4.71 -29.12 -5.93
N LEU A 180 3.96 -29.12 -7.04
CA LEU A 180 3.69 -30.31 -7.84
C LEU A 180 4.59 -30.44 -9.07
N ARG A 181 5.38 -29.41 -9.39
CA ARG A 181 6.37 -29.46 -10.48
C ARG A 181 7.50 -30.44 -10.10
N GLY A 182 7.45 -31.61 -10.61
CA GLY A 182 8.43 -32.68 -10.32
C GLY A 182 7.85 -33.91 -9.65
N ALA A 183 6.56 -33.92 -9.29
CA ALA A 183 5.90 -35.13 -8.81
C ALA A 183 5.71 -36.13 -9.96
N PRO A 184 5.94 -37.46 -9.74
CA PRO A 184 5.69 -38.47 -10.72
C PRO A 184 4.21 -38.47 -11.13
N GLY A 185 3.92 -38.23 -12.42
CA GLY A 185 2.54 -38.14 -12.93
C GLY A 185 2.07 -36.75 -13.31
N TYR A 186 2.92 -35.73 -13.17
CA TYR A 186 2.61 -34.37 -13.63
C TYR A 186 2.70 -34.30 -15.16
N SER A 187 1.57 -34.12 -15.83
CA SER A 187 1.54 -33.94 -17.28
C SER A 187 1.86 -32.51 -17.68
N LEU A 188 2.56 -32.34 -18.80
CA LEU A 188 2.88 -31.02 -19.37
C LEU A 188 1.63 -30.17 -19.66
N ASP A 189 0.48 -30.78 -19.85
CA ASP A 189 -0.80 -30.06 -20.07
C ASP A 189 -1.32 -29.35 -18.83
N GLN A 190 -0.91 -29.79 -17.63
CA GLN A 190 -1.24 -29.07 -16.37
C GLN A 190 -0.33 -27.87 -16.10
N ALA A 191 0.80 -27.73 -16.81
CA ALA A 191 1.72 -26.61 -16.68
C ALA A 191 1.16 -25.28 -17.22
N HIS A 192 0.04 -25.32 -17.95
CA HIS A 192 -0.64 -24.13 -18.48
C HIS A 192 -1.67 -23.51 -17.52
N HIS A 193 -1.95 -24.14 -16.38
CA HIS A 193 -2.80 -23.52 -15.37
C HIS A 193 -2.04 -22.42 -14.65
N LEU A 194 -2.58 -21.20 -14.77
CA LEU A 194 -2.07 -20.03 -14.06
C LEU A 194 -2.21 -20.24 -12.54
N PRO A 195 -1.25 -19.78 -11.72
CA PRO A 195 -1.31 -19.97 -10.27
C PRO A 195 -2.47 -19.21 -9.60
N ILE A 196 -3.02 -18.21 -10.28
CA ILE A 196 -4.20 -17.45 -9.80
C ILE A 196 -5.33 -17.64 -10.82
N GLU A 197 -6.48 -18.06 -10.33
CA GLU A 197 -7.73 -18.07 -11.06
C GLU A 197 -8.51 -16.79 -10.73
N MET A 198 -8.77 -15.98 -11.78
CA MET A 198 -9.57 -14.77 -11.63
C MET A 198 -11.02 -15.13 -11.28
N ASP A 199 -11.61 -14.33 -10.39
CA ASP A 199 -13.01 -14.52 -9.98
C ASP A 199 -13.94 -14.61 -11.20
N PRO A 200 -14.66 -15.73 -11.38
CA PRO A 200 -15.51 -15.93 -12.55
C PRO A 200 -16.61 -14.87 -12.71
N LEU A 201 -17.05 -14.26 -11.61
CA LEU A 201 -18.07 -13.19 -11.64
C LEU A 201 -17.55 -11.89 -12.25
N ILE A 202 -16.23 -11.71 -12.29
CA ILE A 202 -15.59 -10.58 -12.95
C ILE A 202 -15.09 -10.94 -14.34
N ALA A 203 -14.56 -12.14 -14.51
CA ALA A 203 -14.06 -12.63 -15.79
C ALA A 203 -15.15 -12.70 -16.86
N ASN A 204 -16.35 -13.10 -16.47
CA ASN A 204 -17.50 -13.14 -17.36
C ASN A 204 -18.24 -11.79 -17.31
N ASN A 205 -18.11 -11.03 -18.35
CA ASN A 205 -18.75 -9.70 -18.53
C ASN A 205 -20.30 -9.71 -18.53
N SER A 206 -20.90 -10.82 -18.10
CA SER A 206 -22.33 -11.01 -17.99
C SER A 206 -22.90 -10.22 -16.81
N GLY A 207 -23.54 -9.10 -17.12
CA GLY A 207 -23.96 -8.01 -16.24
C GLY A 207 -24.94 -8.30 -15.10
N VAL A 208 -25.16 -9.55 -14.68
CA VAL A 208 -26.31 -9.88 -13.81
C VAL A 208 -25.95 -10.09 -12.33
N ASN A 209 -24.70 -10.38 -11.96
CA ASN A 209 -24.33 -10.69 -10.56
C ASN A 209 -22.97 -10.11 -10.15
N LYS A 210 -22.71 -8.85 -10.44
CA LYS A 210 -21.47 -8.20 -9.97
C LYS A 210 -21.53 -8.05 -8.47
N ARG A 211 -20.43 -8.42 -7.78
CA ARG A 211 -20.22 -8.10 -6.36
C ARG A 211 -19.87 -6.63 -6.20
N GLN A 212 -20.83 -5.78 -6.41
CA GLN A 212 -20.70 -4.34 -6.28
C GLN A 212 -21.43 -3.85 -5.05
N ILE A 213 -20.79 -3.00 -4.26
CA ILE A 213 -21.40 -2.34 -3.13
C ILE A 213 -22.11 -1.11 -3.66
N THR A 214 -23.43 -1.15 -3.64
CA THR A 214 -24.29 -0.10 -4.17
C THR A 214 -24.82 0.85 -3.10
N ASP A 215 -24.61 0.52 -1.82
CA ASP A 215 -25.07 1.35 -0.70
C ASP A 215 -24.44 2.74 -0.72
N LEU A 216 -25.20 3.71 -0.22
CA LEU A 216 -24.81 5.12 -0.26
C LEU A 216 -23.58 5.40 0.60
N VAL A 217 -22.51 5.80 -0.06
CA VAL A 217 -21.29 6.30 0.56
C VAL A 217 -21.39 7.81 0.69
N ASP A 218 -20.84 8.35 1.77
CA ASP A 218 -20.73 9.81 1.94
C ASP A 218 -19.86 10.39 0.81
N GLN A 219 -20.37 11.43 0.14
CA GLN A 219 -19.71 12.02 -1.03
C GLN A 219 -18.38 12.71 -0.68
N SER A 220 -18.17 13.06 0.57
CA SER A 220 -16.94 13.68 1.05
C SER A 220 -15.83 12.66 1.32
N ILE A 221 -16.15 11.35 1.35
CA ILE A 221 -15.17 10.29 1.57
C ILE A 221 -14.58 9.82 0.24
N GLN A 222 -13.27 10.00 0.10
CA GLN A 222 -12.53 9.38 -0.99
C GLN A 222 -12.21 7.92 -0.61
N ILE A 223 -12.76 6.99 -1.37
CA ILE A 223 -12.52 5.56 -1.15
C ILE A 223 -11.06 5.23 -1.44
N ASN A 224 -10.41 4.64 -0.45
CA ASN A 224 -9.00 4.22 -0.48
C ASN A 224 -8.83 2.87 0.24
N ALA A 225 -7.60 2.37 0.32
CA ALA A 225 -7.29 1.10 0.95
C ALA A 225 -7.65 1.03 2.45
N HIS A 226 -7.68 2.16 3.15
CA HIS A 226 -8.04 2.21 4.58
C HIS A 226 -9.54 2.05 4.84
N CYS A 227 -10.38 2.12 3.81
CA CYS A 227 -11.83 1.93 3.93
C CYS A 227 -12.24 0.46 4.00
N PHE A 228 -11.34 -0.48 3.77
CA PHE A 228 -11.63 -1.90 3.61
C PHE A 228 -10.81 -2.78 4.55
N VAL A 229 -11.46 -3.80 5.08
CA VAL A 229 -10.80 -4.89 5.83
C VAL A 229 -11.36 -6.22 5.33
N VAL A 230 -10.48 -7.15 5.00
CA VAL A 230 -10.85 -8.52 4.63
C VAL A 230 -10.56 -9.43 5.80
N THR A 231 -11.49 -10.30 6.15
CA THR A 231 -11.31 -11.29 7.22
C THR A 231 -10.24 -12.32 6.85
N ALA A 232 -9.62 -12.94 7.85
CA ALA A 232 -8.51 -13.86 7.65
C ALA A 232 -8.86 -15.08 6.78
N ASP A 233 -10.13 -15.49 6.78
CA ASP A 233 -10.65 -16.58 5.95
C ASP A 233 -11.10 -16.14 4.56
N ASN A 234 -10.95 -14.87 4.19
CA ASN A 234 -11.41 -14.25 2.95
C ASN A 234 -12.93 -14.29 2.71
N ARG A 235 -13.73 -14.65 3.70
CA ARG A 235 -15.18 -14.84 3.54
C ARG A 235 -16.00 -13.59 3.71
N TYR A 236 -15.44 -12.56 4.36
CA TYR A 236 -16.14 -11.31 4.63
C TYR A 236 -15.23 -10.12 4.36
N ILE A 237 -15.85 -9.04 3.91
CA ILE A 237 -15.23 -7.74 3.75
C ILE A 237 -15.99 -6.71 4.56
N LEU A 238 -15.28 -5.93 5.37
CA LEU A 238 -15.80 -4.83 6.16
C LEU A 238 -15.47 -3.53 5.43
N ILE A 239 -16.44 -2.64 5.33
CA ILE A 239 -16.35 -1.41 4.55
C ILE A 239 -16.89 -0.26 5.37
N CYS A 240 -16.21 0.89 5.30
CA CYS A 240 -16.66 2.14 5.91
C CYS A 240 -16.90 3.24 4.87
N GLY A 241 -17.29 4.42 5.35
CA GLY A 241 -17.53 5.59 4.53
C GLY A 241 -19.00 5.81 4.19
N PHE A 242 -19.94 5.17 4.87
CA PHE A 242 -21.36 5.33 4.62
C PHE A 242 -21.92 6.60 5.27
N TRP A 243 -22.91 7.20 4.61
CA TRP A 243 -23.57 8.43 5.04
C TRP A 243 -24.25 8.32 6.41
N ASP A 244 -24.69 7.10 6.79
CA ASP A 244 -25.38 6.80 8.05
C ASP A 244 -24.43 6.59 9.24
N LYS A 245 -23.12 6.89 9.07
CA LYS A 245 -22.07 6.76 10.10
C LYS A 245 -21.80 5.32 10.53
N SER A 246 -22.24 4.35 9.76
CA SER A 246 -21.99 2.93 9.98
C SER A 246 -20.76 2.46 9.25
N PHE A 247 -20.21 1.32 9.66
CA PHE A 247 -19.48 0.43 8.78
C PHE A 247 -20.25 -0.87 8.59
N ARG A 248 -20.00 -1.58 7.50
CA ARG A 248 -20.85 -2.70 7.06
C ARG A 248 -20.02 -3.91 6.72
N VAL A 249 -20.61 -5.07 6.95
CA VAL A 249 -20.02 -6.38 6.67
C VAL A 249 -20.75 -7.02 5.49
N TYR A 250 -19.96 -7.43 4.49
CA TYR A 250 -20.49 -8.11 3.30
C TYR A 250 -19.85 -9.48 3.15
N SER A 251 -20.63 -10.47 2.72
CA SER A 251 -20.10 -11.76 2.32
C SER A 251 -19.34 -11.64 1.00
N THR A 252 -18.11 -12.11 0.93
CA THR A 252 -17.33 -12.11 -0.31
C THR A 252 -17.84 -13.14 -1.33
N GLU A 253 -18.52 -14.17 -0.85
CA GLU A 253 -19.09 -15.21 -1.71
C GLU A 253 -20.36 -14.71 -2.44
N THR A 254 -21.27 -14.11 -1.70
CA THR A 254 -22.60 -13.70 -2.23
C THR A 254 -22.69 -12.22 -2.59
N GLY A 255 -21.79 -11.38 -2.08
CA GLY A 255 -21.89 -9.92 -2.19
C GLY A 255 -22.99 -9.30 -1.31
N LYS A 256 -23.67 -10.08 -0.49
CA LYS A 256 -24.77 -9.60 0.34
C LYS A 256 -24.28 -8.96 1.63
N LEU A 257 -24.99 -7.90 2.03
CA LEU A 257 -24.84 -7.27 3.33
C LEU A 257 -25.29 -8.26 4.43
N THR A 258 -24.42 -8.48 5.43
CA THR A 258 -24.69 -9.39 6.55
C THR A 258 -24.85 -8.66 7.87
N GLN A 259 -24.19 -7.52 8.05
CA GLN A 259 -24.29 -6.74 9.28
C GLN A 259 -24.03 -5.25 9.01
N ILE A 260 -24.77 -4.39 9.74
CA ILE A 260 -24.53 -2.95 9.82
C ILE A 260 -24.12 -2.64 11.25
N VAL A 261 -23.02 -1.93 11.44
CA VAL A 261 -22.47 -1.61 12.76
C VAL A 261 -22.47 -0.11 12.96
N PHE A 262 -23.15 0.32 14.02
CA PHE A 262 -23.25 1.72 14.45
C PHE A 262 -22.47 1.91 15.75
N GLY A 263 -21.95 3.11 15.97
CA GLY A 263 -21.26 3.47 17.21
C GLY A 263 -20.61 4.84 17.16
N HIS A 264 -20.22 5.29 15.98
CA HIS A 264 -19.62 6.61 15.80
C HIS A 264 -20.66 7.72 15.64
N TRP A 265 -20.27 8.93 16.03
CA TRP A 265 -21.07 10.14 15.92
C TRP A 265 -20.97 10.82 14.56
N ASP A 266 -20.00 10.43 13.76
CA ASP A 266 -19.78 10.92 12.40
C ASP A 266 -19.29 9.80 11.49
N VAL A 267 -19.07 10.11 10.22
CA VAL A 267 -18.67 9.14 9.19
C VAL A 267 -17.43 8.37 9.60
N VAL A 268 -17.45 7.06 9.43
CA VAL A 268 -16.30 6.18 9.63
C VAL A 268 -15.37 6.32 8.44
N THR A 269 -14.15 6.76 8.69
CA THR A 269 -13.17 7.12 7.66
C THR A 269 -12.16 6.03 7.35
N CYS A 270 -11.88 5.16 8.33
CA CYS A 270 -10.89 4.10 8.18
C CYS A 270 -11.20 2.89 9.08
N LEU A 271 -10.71 1.75 8.64
CA LEU A 271 -10.80 0.47 9.34
C LEU A 271 -9.43 -0.22 9.35
N ALA A 272 -9.15 -0.96 10.41
CA ALA A 272 -8.02 -1.89 10.47
C ALA A 272 -8.42 -3.17 11.19
N ARG A 273 -7.73 -4.25 10.87
CA ARG A 273 -7.90 -5.56 11.48
C ARG A 273 -6.60 -5.99 12.14
N SER A 274 -6.68 -6.53 13.34
CA SER A 274 -5.55 -7.19 13.97
C SER A 274 -5.22 -8.53 13.29
N GLU A 275 -4.10 -9.12 13.67
CA GLU A 275 -3.83 -10.53 13.47
C GLU A 275 -4.97 -11.39 14.05
N SER A 276 -5.19 -12.56 13.45
CA SER A 276 -6.28 -13.44 13.86
C SER A 276 -5.78 -14.54 14.79
N TYR A 277 -6.58 -14.81 15.81
CA TYR A 277 -6.40 -15.96 16.70
C TYR A 277 -6.88 -17.26 16.03
N ILE A 278 -6.59 -18.39 16.67
CA ILE A 278 -7.11 -19.69 16.28
C ILE A 278 -8.64 -19.62 16.24
N GLY A 279 -9.23 -20.02 15.11
CA GLY A 279 -10.69 -19.91 14.93
C GLY A 279 -11.14 -18.66 14.18
N GLY A 280 -10.21 -17.74 13.85
CA GLY A 280 -10.48 -16.57 13.03
C GLY A 280 -10.99 -15.34 13.80
N ASP A 281 -11.04 -15.41 15.12
CA ASP A 281 -11.35 -14.26 15.97
C ASP A 281 -10.28 -13.19 15.84
N CYS A 282 -10.68 -11.92 15.83
CA CYS A 282 -9.76 -10.79 15.76
C CYS A 282 -10.40 -9.51 16.29
N TYR A 283 -9.60 -8.45 16.39
CA TYR A 283 -10.09 -7.13 16.70
C TYR A 283 -10.16 -6.28 15.43
N ILE A 284 -11.21 -5.47 15.35
CA ILE A 284 -11.39 -4.44 14.33
C ILE A 284 -11.34 -3.09 15.03
N VAL A 285 -10.63 -2.15 14.44
CA VAL A 285 -10.61 -0.77 14.90
C VAL A 285 -11.20 0.10 13.80
N SER A 286 -12.18 0.92 14.15
CA SER A 286 -12.75 1.93 13.27
C SER A 286 -12.35 3.32 13.73
N GLY A 287 -11.87 4.14 12.81
CA GLY A 287 -11.62 5.58 13.01
C GLY A 287 -12.67 6.42 12.31
N SER A 288 -12.98 7.58 12.86
CA SER A 288 -14.06 8.42 12.36
C SER A 288 -13.68 9.88 12.29
N ARG A 289 -14.49 10.62 11.55
CA ARG A 289 -14.47 12.10 11.53
C ARG A 289 -14.83 12.71 12.88
N ASP A 290 -15.45 11.96 13.78
CA ASP A 290 -15.71 12.39 15.17
C ASP A 290 -14.45 12.44 16.06
N ALA A 291 -13.26 12.23 15.48
CA ALA A 291 -11.96 12.21 16.14
C ALA A 291 -11.76 11.04 17.15
N THR A 292 -12.59 10.04 17.09
CA THR A 292 -12.48 8.86 17.97
C THR A 292 -12.18 7.59 17.19
N LEU A 293 -11.66 6.59 17.93
CA LEU A 293 -11.55 5.23 17.42
C LEU A 293 -12.36 4.31 18.34
N LEU A 294 -12.99 3.31 17.72
CA LEU A 294 -13.72 2.27 18.43
C LEU A 294 -13.07 0.91 18.18
N LEU A 295 -12.86 0.18 19.25
CA LEU A 295 -12.34 -1.19 19.21
C LEU A 295 -13.51 -2.17 19.24
N TRP A 296 -13.55 -3.06 18.24
CA TRP A 296 -14.60 -4.06 18.09
C TRP A 296 -14.00 -5.47 18.12
N TYR A 297 -14.83 -6.42 18.54
CA TYR A 297 -14.50 -7.84 18.49
C TYR A 297 -15.18 -8.49 17.28
N TRP A 298 -14.41 -9.18 16.45
CA TRP A 298 -14.90 -10.02 15.38
C TRP A 298 -14.89 -11.48 15.80
N SER A 299 -16.07 -12.11 15.78
CA SER A 299 -16.20 -13.54 16.03
C SER A 299 -15.98 -14.34 14.75
N GLY A 300 -14.87 -15.06 14.67
CA GLY A 300 -14.58 -15.93 13.54
C GLY A 300 -15.53 -17.15 13.48
N ARG A 301 -16.13 -17.52 14.62
CA ARG A 301 -17.11 -18.59 14.68
C ARG A 301 -18.48 -18.20 14.14
N HIS A 302 -18.92 -16.99 14.47
CA HIS A 302 -20.27 -16.50 14.10
C HIS A 302 -20.26 -15.57 12.89
N HIS A 303 -19.09 -15.11 12.47
CA HIS A 303 -18.90 -14.18 11.36
C HIS A 303 -19.65 -12.85 11.53
N ILE A 304 -19.57 -12.31 12.75
CA ILE A 304 -20.19 -11.04 13.12
C ILE A 304 -19.26 -10.19 13.98
N ILE A 305 -19.51 -8.89 14.00
CA ILE A 305 -19.04 -8.01 15.06
C ILE A 305 -19.92 -8.26 16.29
N GLY A 306 -19.29 -8.64 17.41
CA GLY A 306 -19.95 -8.97 18.68
C GLY A 306 -19.86 -10.44 19.06
N ASP A 307 -20.35 -10.77 20.25
CA ASP A 307 -20.21 -12.11 20.85
C ASP A 307 -21.40 -13.03 20.58
N ASN A 308 -22.58 -12.45 20.40
CA ASN A 308 -23.81 -13.24 20.37
C ASN A 308 -24.64 -12.97 19.11
N PRO A 309 -24.74 -13.95 18.19
CA PRO A 309 -25.53 -13.81 16.96
C PRO A 309 -27.04 -13.73 17.20
N ASN A 310 -27.52 -14.14 18.36
CA ASN A 310 -28.94 -14.15 18.73
C ASN A 310 -29.35 -12.92 19.53
N SER A 311 -28.41 -12.01 19.82
CA SER A 311 -28.76 -10.75 20.47
C SER A 311 -29.50 -9.83 19.54
N SER A 312 -30.63 -9.31 19.97
CA SER A 312 -31.34 -8.22 19.28
C SER A 312 -30.64 -6.87 19.46
N ASP A 313 -29.66 -6.81 20.36
CA ASP A 313 -28.95 -5.59 20.69
C ASP A 313 -27.86 -5.30 19.66
N TYR A 314 -27.63 -4.04 19.37
CA TYR A 314 -26.49 -3.62 18.56
C TYR A 314 -25.17 -3.97 19.27
N PRO A 315 -24.14 -4.43 18.55
CA PRO A 315 -22.86 -4.73 19.16
C PRO A 315 -22.26 -3.46 19.80
N ALA A 316 -21.76 -3.61 21.03
CA ALA A 316 -21.06 -2.54 21.70
C ALA A 316 -19.55 -2.61 21.41
N PRO A 317 -18.87 -1.47 21.26
CA PRO A 317 -17.42 -1.47 21.16
C PRO A 317 -16.79 -1.92 22.48
N ARG A 318 -15.67 -2.61 22.39
CA ARG A 318 -14.87 -3.06 23.57
C ARG A 318 -14.15 -1.90 24.24
N ALA A 319 -13.76 -0.90 23.47
CA ALA A 319 -13.12 0.30 23.98
C ALA A 319 -13.38 1.49 23.05
N VAL A 320 -13.33 2.67 23.64
CA VAL A 320 -13.35 3.96 22.93
C VAL A 320 -11.99 4.62 23.16
N LEU A 321 -11.29 4.95 22.09
CA LEU A 321 -10.00 5.60 22.14
C LEU A 321 -10.18 7.05 21.70
N THR A 322 -9.73 7.97 22.53
CA THR A 322 -9.85 9.42 22.33
C THR A 322 -8.47 10.07 22.41
N GLY A 323 -8.36 11.33 21.97
CA GLY A 323 -7.12 12.07 22.05
C GLY A 323 -6.74 12.81 20.77
N HIS A 324 -7.41 12.52 19.65
CA HIS A 324 -7.29 13.31 18.44
C HIS A 324 -8.20 14.54 18.49
N ASP A 325 -7.74 15.64 17.89
CA ASP A 325 -8.51 16.89 17.77
C ASP A 325 -9.22 17.01 16.40
N HIS A 326 -8.83 16.16 15.44
CA HIS A 326 -9.34 16.15 14.08
C HIS A 326 -9.76 14.73 13.65
N GLU A 327 -10.33 14.65 12.43
CA GLU A 327 -10.77 13.38 11.87
C GLU A 327 -9.62 12.36 11.80
N VAL A 328 -9.89 11.15 12.19
CA VAL A 328 -8.94 10.03 12.06
C VAL A 328 -8.90 9.61 10.60
N VAL A 329 -7.72 9.61 9.99
CA VAL A 329 -7.56 9.30 8.56
C VAL A 329 -6.96 7.91 8.29
N CYS A 330 -6.25 7.36 9.27
CA CYS A 330 -5.67 6.02 9.14
C CYS A 330 -5.51 5.37 10.51
N VAL A 331 -5.52 4.03 10.51
CA VAL A 331 -5.36 3.23 11.73
C VAL A 331 -4.65 1.92 11.39
N SER A 332 -3.85 1.45 12.34
CA SER A 332 -3.23 0.14 12.34
C SER A 332 -3.33 -0.47 13.74
N VAL A 333 -3.48 -1.78 13.83
CA VAL A 333 -3.66 -2.48 15.10
C VAL A 333 -2.82 -3.74 15.16
N CYS A 334 -2.19 -3.96 16.30
CA CYS A 334 -1.46 -5.18 16.64
C CYS A 334 -1.98 -5.69 17.99
N ALA A 335 -2.73 -6.79 17.99
CA ALA A 335 -3.33 -7.34 19.19
C ALA A 335 -2.28 -8.03 20.07
N GLU A 336 -1.26 -8.66 19.49
CA GLU A 336 -0.16 -9.29 20.23
C GLU A 336 0.59 -8.29 21.12
N LEU A 337 0.79 -7.08 20.63
CA LEU A 337 1.45 -6.01 21.37
C LEU A 337 0.47 -5.13 22.18
N GLY A 338 -0.84 -5.32 22.01
CA GLY A 338 -1.86 -4.47 22.62
C GLY A 338 -1.81 -3.01 22.14
N LEU A 339 -1.40 -2.79 20.88
CA LEU A 339 -1.17 -1.45 20.31
C LEU A 339 -2.16 -1.11 19.21
N VAL A 340 -2.63 0.13 19.25
CA VAL A 340 -3.34 0.79 18.16
C VAL A 340 -2.56 2.06 17.78
N ILE A 341 -2.25 2.22 16.52
CA ILE A 341 -1.58 3.40 15.95
C ILE A 341 -2.58 4.09 15.03
N SER A 342 -2.79 5.37 15.24
CA SER A 342 -3.74 6.16 14.45
C SER A 342 -3.15 7.52 14.08
N GLY A 343 -3.58 8.04 12.94
CA GLY A 343 -3.24 9.38 12.45
C GLY A 343 -4.51 10.18 12.17
N ALA A 344 -4.44 11.50 12.44
CA ALA A 344 -5.53 12.45 12.24
C ALA A 344 -5.03 13.70 11.49
#